data_6b08414593daf5659938d6d69929fa50
#
_entry.id   6b08414593daf5659938d6d69929fa50
#
_cell.length_a   1.000
_cell.length_b   1.000
_cell.length_c   1.000
_cell.angle_alpha   90.00
_cell.angle_beta   90.00
_cell.angle_gamma   90.00
#
_symmetry.space_group_name_H-M   'P 1'
#
loop_
_entity.id
_entity.type
_entity.pdbx_description
1 polymer ?
#
loop_
_entity_poly.entity_id
_entity_poly.type
_entity_poly.pdbx_seq_one_letter_code
_entity_poly.pdbx_strand_id
1 'polypeptide(L)'
;MKDTKLVKLTGTSADKNVLEEAGRLIRQGELVIFPTETVYGIGANGLDAAACRAIYTAKGRPSDNPLILTVPDKAGVEAVVSYLPPLAEILIEKFWPGPLTLVLPRKNTVPDAATGGLDTVAL
;
A
#
# COMPACT_ATOMS: atom_id res chain seq x y z
N MET A 1 12.05 19.26 10.80
CA MET A 1 10.83 18.58 11.32
C MET A 1 9.71 18.76 10.31
N LYS A 2 9.03 17.70 9.95
CA LYS A 2 7.86 17.81 9.07
C LYS A 2 6.65 18.34 9.84
N ASP A 3 5.88 19.16 9.15
CA ASP A 3 4.63 19.69 9.70
C ASP A 3 3.50 18.67 9.43
N THR A 4 3.18 17.87 10.43
CA THR A 4 2.20 16.79 10.32
C THR A 4 0.79 17.32 10.56
N LYS A 5 -0.08 17.15 9.59
CA LYS A 5 -1.51 17.49 9.71
C LYS A 5 -2.28 16.35 10.36
N LEU A 6 -3.00 16.63 11.42
CA LEU A 6 -3.89 15.68 12.08
C LEU A 6 -5.35 16.03 11.74
N VAL A 7 -6.09 15.03 11.23
CA VAL A 7 -7.50 15.22 10.86
C VAL A 7 -8.33 14.10 11.48
N LYS A 8 -9.43 14.48 12.11
CA LYS A 8 -10.39 13.53 12.66
C LYS A 8 -11.40 13.13 11.58
N LEU A 9 -11.55 11.84 11.35
CA LEU A 9 -12.55 11.31 10.43
C LEU A 9 -13.91 11.21 11.12
N THR A 10 -14.97 11.44 10.34
CA THR A 10 -16.36 11.34 10.80
C THR A 10 -16.99 9.98 10.51
N GLY A 11 -16.41 9.20 9.58
CA GLY A 11 -16.98 7.96 9.09
C GLY A 11 -18.16 8.17 8.14
N THR A 12 -18.32 9.37 7.59
CA THR A 12 -19.41 9.75 6.70
C THR A 12 -18.86 10.26 5.36
N SER A 13 -19.76 10.58 4.42
CA SER A 13 -19.41 11.18 3.14
C SER A 13 -18.71 12.56 3.28
N ALA A 14 -18.81 13.20 4.44
CA ALA A 14 -18.08 14.44 4.72
C ALA A 14 -16.56 14.27 4.72
N ASP A 15 -16.06 13.04 4.87
CA ASP A 15 -14.62 12.72 4.82
C ASP A 15 -14.04 12.73 3.39
N LYS A 16 -14.86 12.86 2.36
CA LYS A 16 -14.42 12.75 0.96
C LYS A 16 -13.22 13.66 0.64
N ASN A 17 -13.28 14.94 1.02
CA ASN A 17 -12.20 15.89 0.76
C ASN A 17 -10.91 15.53 1.50
N VAL A 18 -11.02 14.99 2.71
CA VAL A 18 -9.88 14.52 3.50
C VAL A 18 -9.23 13.32 2.82
N LEU A 19 -10.02 12.38 2.33
CA LEU A 19 -9.52 11.19 1.64
C LEU A 19 -8.88 11.56 0.30
N GLU A 20 -9.44 12.51 -0.44
CA GLU A 20 -8.84 13.02 -1.67
C GLU A 20 -7.49 13.70 -1.42
N GLU A 21 -7.39 14.49 -0.35
CA GLU A 21 -6.12 15.12 0.06
C GLU A 21 -5.09 14.05 0.45
N ALA A 22 -5.49 13.03 1.21
CA ALA A 22 -4.61 11.91 1.57
C ALA A 22 -4.08 11.19 0.33
N GLY A 23 -4.95 10.91 -0.64
CA GLY A 23 -4.56 10.31 -1.93
C GLY A 23 -3.57 11.16 -2.70
N ARG A 24 -3.78 12.49 -2.71
CA ARG A 24 -2.86 13.43 -3.34
C ARG A 24 -1.48 13.41 -2.68
N LEU A 25 -1.43 13.40 -1.35
CA LEU A 25 -0.18 13.32 -0.59
C LEU A 25 0.57 12.02 -0.90
N ILE A 26 -0.13 10.89 -0.97
CA ILE A 26 0.46 9.60 -1.36
C ILE A 26 1.08 9.71 -2.76
N ARG A 27 0.37 10.27 -3.72
CA ARG A 27 0.90 10.45 -5.09
C ARG A 27 2.12 11.37 -5.14
N GLN A 28 2.23 12.30 -4.21
CA GLN A 28 3.39 13.20 -4.09
C GLN A 28 4.58 12.60 -3.37
N GLY A 29 4.48 11.34 -2.92
CA GLY A 29 5.56 10.65 -2.21
C GLY A 29 5.56 10.89 -0.71
N GLU A 30 4.50 11.47 -0.16
CA GLU A 30 4.37 11.70 1.28
C GLU A 30 3.81 10.47 2.00
N LEU A 31 3.97 10.43 3.32
CA LEU A 31 3.42 9.39 4.18
C LEU A 31 2.06 9.79 4.73
N VAL A 32 1.16 8.82 4.84
CA VAL A 32 -0.15 9.00 5.46
C VAL A 32 -0.36 7.91 6.51
N ILE A 33 -0.77 8.30 7.71
CA ILE A 33 -1.19 7.39 8.76
C ILE A 33 -2.71 7.31 8.72
N PHE A 34 -3.25 6.11 8.75
CA PHE A 34 -4.68 5.88 8.60
C PHE A 34 -5.16 4.77 9.56
N PRO A 35 -6.43 4.82 9.99
CA PRO A 35 -7.00 3.76 10.83
C PRO A 35 -7.24 2.48 10.03
N THR A 36 -7.09 1.33 10.69
CA THR A 36 -7.43 0.02 10.16
C THR A 36 -8.36 -0.70 11.15
N GLU A 37 -8.73 -1.95 10.83
CA GLU A 37 -9.57 -2.76 11.71
C GLU A 37 -8.86 -3.22 12.99
N THR A 38 -7.55 -3.10 13.04
CA THR A 38 -6.75 -3.50 14.21
C THR A 38 -5.99 -2.31 14.81
N VAL A 39 -4.93 -1.86 14.15
CA VAL A 39 -4.07 -0.76 14.60
C VAL A 39 -3.93 0.28 13.49
N TYR A 40 -3.41 1.48 13.81
CA TYR A 40 -3.09 2.45 12.78
C TYR A 40 -2.02 1.92 11.83
N GLY A 41 -2.23 2.13 10.52
CA GLY A 41 -1.26 1.84 9.48
C GLY A 41 -0.56 3.10 9.00
N ILE A 42 0.64 2.93 8.45
CA ILE A 42 1.36 3.97 7.74
C ILE A 42 1.53 3.55 6.29
N GLY A 43 1.15 4.42 5.37
CA GLY A 43 1.17 4.13 3.95
C GLY A 43 1.93 5.16 3.13
N ALA A 44 2.37 4.71 1.98
CA ALA A 44 3.05 5.53 0.98
C ALA A 44 2.74 4.98 -0.41
N ASN A 45 3.20 5.69 -1.45
CA ASN A 45 3.11 5.17 -2.81
C ASN A 45 4.04 3.97 -2.98
N GLY A 46 3.48 2.77 -3.10
CA GLY A 46 4.23 1.52 -3.25
C GLY A 46 5.04 1.41 -4.53
N LEU A 47 4.81 2.28 -5.51
CA LEU A 47 5.56 2.34 -6.77
C LEU A 47 6.68 3.38 -6.75
N ASP A 48 6.82 4.12 -5.66
CA ASP A 48 7.86 5.12 -5.45
C ASP A 48 8.89 4.60 -4.44
N ALA A 49 10.08 4.29 -4.91
CA ALA A 49 11.14 3.73 -4.06
C ALA A 49 11.52 4.66 -2.90
N ALA A 50 11.56 5.96 -3.13
CA ALA A 50 11.89 6.93 -2.09
C ALA A 50 10.80 6.98 -1.01
N ALA A 51 9.52 6.93 -1.41
CA ALA A 51 8.39 6.89 -0.49
C ALA A 51 8.38 5.60 0.34
N CYS A 52 8.68 4.46 -0.27
CA CYS A 52 8.83 3.19 0.45
C CYS A 52 9.95 3.26 1.49
N ARG A 53 11.10 3.79 1.12
CA ARG A 53 12.22 3.98 2.08
C ARG A 53 11.85 4.91 3.22
N ALA A 54 11.04 5.92 2.96
CA ALA A 54 10.59 6.85 3.99
C ALA A 54 9.77 6.16 5.10
N ILE A 55 9.01 5.11 4.78
CA ILE A 55 8.30 4.30 5.78
C ILE A 55 9.30 3.66 6.74
N TYR A 56 10.34 3.01 6.22
CA TYR A 56 11.36 2.37 7.06
C TYR A 56 12.09 3.37 7.95
N THR A 57 12.44 4.52 7.39
CA THR A 57 13.07 5.61 8.14
C THR A 57 12.17 6.12 9.27
N ALA A 58 10.89 6.36 8.98
CA ALA A 58 9.93 6.86 9.98
C ALA A 58 9.68 5.86 11.11
N LYS A 59 9.70 4.56 10.82
CA LYS A 59 9.47 3.51 11.80
C LYS A 59 10.75 3.03 12.49
N GLY A 60 11.92 3.41 12.01
CA GLY A 60 13.20 2.85 12.49
C GLY A 60 13.31 1.34 12.20
N ARG A 61 12.69 0.88 11.12
CA ARG A 61 12.56 -0.54 10.78
C ARG A 61 13.60 -0.93 9.72
N PRO A 62 14.17 -2.17 9.77
CA PRO A 62 15.06 -2.64 8.71
C PRO A 62 14.37 -2.73 7.35
N SER A 63 15.07 -2.30 6.31
CA SER A 63 14.55 -2.23 4.93
C SER A 63 14.46 -3.59 4.22
N ASP A 64 14.94 -4.67 4.85
CA ASP A 64 14.85 -6.03 4.33
C ASP A 64 13.49 -6.70 4.57
N ASN A 65 12.63 -6.10 5.41
CA ASN A 65 11.26 -6.57 5.62
C ASN A 65 10.35 -6.01 4.52
N PRO A 66 9.78 -6.87 3.65
CA PRO A 66 8.88 -6.39 2.59
C PRO A 66 7.67 -5.65 3.11
N LEU A 67 7.19 -4.70 2.32
CA LEU A 67 5.92 -4.03 2.52
C LEU A 67 4.81 -4.82 1.83
N ILE A 68 3.58 -4.64 2.31
CA ILE A 68 2.39 -5.19 1.65
C ILE A 68 1.74 -4.06 0.87
N LEU A 69 1.51 -4.27 -0.44
CA LEU A 69 0.79 -3.31 -1.26
C LEU A 69 -0.72 -3.47 -1.06
N THR A 70 -1.42 -2.37 -0.94
CA THR A 70 -2.88 -2.35 -0.96
C THR A 70 -3.34 -1.84 -2.31
N VAL A 71 -4.22 -2.60 -2.97
CA VAL A 71 -4.75 -2.25 -4.29
C VAL A 71 -6.28 -2.13 -4.21
N PRO A 72 -6.89 -1.22 -4.97
CA PRO A 72 -8.34 -0.99 -4.89
C PRO A 72 -9.17 -2.03 -5.66
N ASP A 73 -8.59 -2.67 -6.67
CA ASP A 73 -9.31 -3.53 -7.60
C ASP A 73 -8.36 -4.44 -8.39
N LYS A 74 -8.92 -5.23 -9.30
CA LYS A 74 -8.15 -6.14 -10.16
C LYS A 74 -7.18 -5.40 -11.08
N ALA A 75 -7.55 -4.24 -11.58
CA ALA A 75 -6.65 -3.42 -12.40
C ALA A 75 -5.39 -3.02 -11.62
N GLY A 76 -5.54 -2.72 -10.33
CA GLY A 76 -4.40 -2.46 -9.44
C GLY A 76 -3.48 -3.67 -9.28
N VAL A 77 -4.03 -4.88 -9.22
CA VAL A 77 -3.26 -6.13 -9.19
C VAL A 77 -2.44 -6.27 -10.48
N GLU A 78 -3.08 -6.11 -11.63
CA GLU A 78 -2.45 -6.25 -12.93
C GLU A 78 -1.33 -5.22 -13.17
N ALA A 79 -1.39 -4.09 -12.52
CA ALA A 79 -0.37 -3.05 -12.59
C ALA A 79 0.95 -3.46 -11.90
N VAL A 80 0.90 -4.37 -10.93
CA VAL A 80 2.06 -4.71 -10.09
C VAL A 80 2.49 -6.17 -10.18
N VAL A 81 1.64 -7.06 -10.67
CA VAL A 81 1.87 -8.50 -10.76
C VAL A 81 2.17 -8.88 -12.19
N SER A 82 3.27 -9.63 -12.43
CA SER A 82 3.65 -10.08 -13.77
C SER A 82 2.84 -11.26 -14.26
N TYR A 83 2.31 -12.07 -13.34
CA TYR A 83 1.47 -13.21 -13.65
C TYR A 83 0.45 -13.44 -12.55
N LEU A 84 -0.81 -13.58 -12.93
CA LEU A 84 -1.92 -13.84 -12.00
C LEU A 84 -2.42 -15.28 -12.23
N PRO A 85 -2.05 -16.25 -11.36
CA PRO A 85 -2.52 -17.62 -11.51
C PRO A 85 -4.05 -17.71 -11.39
N PRO A 86 -4.70 -18.67 -12.08
CA PRO A 86 -6.16 -18.85 -11.96
C PRO A 86 -6.65 -19.04 -10.53
N LEU A 87 -5.88 -19.75 -9.70
CA LEU A 87 -6.22 -19.93 -8.28
C LEU A 87 -6.24 -18.59 -7.54
N ALA A 88 -5.29 -17.70 -7.83
CA ALA A 88 -5.24 -16.38 -7.22
C ALA A 88 -6.46 -15.54 -7.62
N GLU A 89 -6.90 -15.61 -8.87
CA GLU A 89 -8.14 -14.93 -9.31
C GLU A 89 -9.35 -15.41 -8.53
N ILE A 90 -9.48 -16.73 -8.33
CA ILE A 90 -10.59 -17.32 -7.55
C ILE A 90 -10.57 -16.82 -6.11
N LEU A 91 -9.40 -16.78 -5.49
CA LEU A 91 -9.24 -16.30 -4.12
C LEU A 91 -9.59 -14.81 -3.99
N ILE A 92 -9.16 -14.00 -4.94
CA ILE A 92 -9.49 -12.58 -4.98
C ILE A 92 -11.00 -12.37 -5.07
N GLU A 93 -11.66 -13.07 -5.99
CA GLU A 93 -13.11 -12.97 -6.18
C GLU A 93 -13.90 -13.36 -4.92
N LYS A 94 -13.41 -14.37 -4.19
CA LYS A 94 -14.11 -14.89 -3.02
C LYS A 94 -13.85 -14.10 -1.74
N PHE A 95 -12.63 -13.60 -1.55
CA PHE A 95 -12.19 -13.10 -0.25
C PHE A 95 -11.84 -11.61 -0.23
N TRP A 96 -11.69 -10.96 -1.38
CA TRP A 96 -11.45 -9.53 -1.44
C TRP A 96 -12.74 -8.76 -1.73
N PRO A 97 -12.93 -7.60 -1.11
CA PRO A 97 -12.09 -7.00 -0.06
C PRO A 97 -12.14 -7.81 1.24
N GLY A 98 -10.99 -7.95 1.88
CA GLY A 98 -10.88 -8.72 3.13
C GLY A 98 -9.44 -9.06 3.51
N PRO A 99 -9.25 -9.72 4.65
CA PRO A 99 -7.94 -9.97 5.26
C PRO A 99 -7.21 -11.17 4.62
N LEU A 100 -7.01 -11.13 3.32
CA LEU A 100 -6.24 -12.12 2.57
C LEU A 100 -5.08 -11.42 1.88
N THR A 101 -3.86 -11.82 2.19
CA THR A 101 -2.66 -11.36 1.50
C THR A 101 -2.17 -12.45 0.56
N LEU A 102 -1.94 -12.08 -0.68
CA LEU A 102 -1.35 -12.96 -1.71
C LEU A 102 0.08 -12.53 -2.00
N VAL A 103 0.96 -13.49 -2.19
CA VAL A 103 2.35 -13.25 -2.63
C VAL A 103 2.48 -13.77 -4.05
N LEU A 104 2.76 -12.87 -4.98
CA LEU A 104 2.75 -13.14 -6.41
C LEU A 104 4.00 -12.59 -7.09
N PRO A 105 4.38 -13.11 -8.28
CA PRO A 105 5.51 -12.55 -9.03
C PRO A 105 5.28 -11.08 -9.38
N ARG A 106 6.25 -10.22 -9.09
CA ARG A 106 6.11 -8.77 -9.32
C ARG A 106 6.48 -8.36 -10.74
N LYS A 107 5.90 -7.25 -11.18
CA LYS A 107 6.41 -6.49 -12.33
C LYS A 107 7.58 -5.61 -11.91
N ASN A 108 8.40 -5.22 -12.89
CA ASN A 108 9.53 -4.31 -12.66
C ASN A 108 9.11 -2.89 -12.24
N THR A 109 7.82 -2.55 -12.38
CA THR A 109 7.26 -1.30 -11.88
C THR A 109 7.27 -1.21 -10.35
N VAL A 110 7.32 -2.36 -9.66
CA VAL A 110 7.40 -2.41 -8.19
C VAL A 110 8.87 -2.32 -7.79
N PRO A 111 9.28 -1.30 -7.03
CA PRO A 111 10.69 -1.13 -6.67
C PRO A 111 11.14 -2.13 -5.61
N ASP A 112 12.44 -2.44 -5.58
CA ASP A 112 13.05 -3.29 -4.56
C ASP A 112 12.80 -2.79 -3.13
N ALA A 113 12.68 -1.49 -2.95
CA ALA A 113 12.36 -0.91 -1.64
C ALA A 113 11.00 -1.39 -1.08
N ALA A 114 10.05 -1.77 -1.94
CA ALA A 114 8.76 -2.31 -1.50
C ALA A 114 8.82 -3.82 -1.22
N THR A 115 9.69 -4.55 -1.90
CA THR A 115 9.72 -6.03 -1.87
C THR A 115 10.88 -6.60 -1.05
N GLY A 116 11.73 -5.76 -0.48
CA GLY A 116 12.96 -6.21 0.18
C GLY A 116 13.95 -6.87 -0.79
N GLY A 117 13.84 -6.57 -2.09
CA GLY A 117 14.68 -7.14 -3.13
C GLY A 117 14.20 -8.50 -3.66
N LEU A 118 13.03 -8.97 -3.23
CA LEU A 118 12.46 -10.24 -3.70
C LEU A 118 11.80 -10.09 -5.07
N ASP A 119 11.71 -11.21 -5.80
CA ASP A 119 11.02 -11.26 -7.10
C ASP A 119 9.50 -11.34 -6.98
N THR A 120 9.01 -11.32 -5.76
CA THR A 120 7.58 -11.38 -5.43
C THR A 120 7.14 -10.10 -4.75
N VAL A 121 5.83 -9.85 -4.82
CA VAL A 121 5.15 -8.75 -4.11
C VAL A 121 3.98 -9.31 -3.32
N ALA A 122 3.80 -8.81 -2.10
CA ALA A 122 2.65 -9.12 -1.26
C ALA A 122 1.55 -8.07 -1.48
N LEU A 123 0.31 -8.53 -1.64
CA LEU A 123 -0.86 -7.69 -1.95
C LEU A 123 -1.98 -7.97 -0.95
#